data_aee90952c9db673218736bed0d317e17
#
_entry.id   aee90952c9db673218736bed0d317e17
#
_cell.length_a   1.000
_cell.length_b   1.000
_cell.length_c   1.000
_cell.angle_alpha   90.00
_cell.angle_beta   90.00
_cell.angle_gamma   90.00
#
_symmetry.space_group_name_H-M   'P 1'
#
loop_
_entity.id
_entity.type
_entity.pdbx_description
1 polymer ?
#
loop_
_entity_poly.entity_id
_entity_poly.type
_entity_poly.pdbx_seq_one_letter_code
_entity_poly.pdbx_strand_id
1 'polypeptide(L)'
;MENRFFTTETDSKYAKKQFIKPILFVFIGGAPLCLLALLISWQLAAFLLISLGFCFGIVYYTTIRKCRWKLHFENDNLTLTNLTTGQTFSVWDIPASDIVIKQSEKEKELDYGFVTIKDTVFGFHGVKNCNALREYIQQNYR
;
A
#
# COMPACT_ATOMS: atom_id res chain seq x y z
N MET A 1 -25.32 16.02 -18.34
CA MET A 1 -24.89 14.98 -17.38
C MET A 1 -23.46 15.32 -17.01
N GLU A 2 -23.25 15.87 -15.82
CA GLU A 2 -21.88 16.06 -15.31
C GLU A 2 -21.30 14.67 -15.09
N ASN A 3 -20.24 14.35 -15.82
CA ASN A 3 -19.43 13.15 -15.53
C ASN A 3 -18.83 13.33 -14.13
N ARG A 4 -19.53 12.82 -13.13
CA ARG A 4 -19.07 12.87 -11.75
C ARG A 4 -18.06 11.76 -11.56
N PHE A 5 -16.79 12.10 -11.63
CA PHE A 5 -15.70 11.19 -11.32
C PHE A 5 -14.93 11.69 -10.10
N PHE A 6 -14.36 10.78 -9.36
CA PHE A 6 -13.46 11.07 -8.25
C PHE A 6 -12.15 10.30 -8.43
N THR A 7 -11.04 10.99 -8.31
CA THR A 7 -9.72 10.37 -8.42
C THR A 7 -8.92 10.61 -7.15
N THR A 8 -8.38 9.55 -6.58
CA THR A 8 -7.45 9.62 -5.46
C THR A 8 -6.27 8.69 -5.69
N GLU A 9 -5.22 8.86 -4.91
CA GLU A 9 -4.01 8.04 -4.97
C GLU A 9 -3.49 7.73 -3.57
N THR A 10 -2.71 6.67 -3.48
CA THR A 10 -1.99 6.34 -2.25
C THR A 10 -0.78 7.25 -2.06
N ASP A 11 -0.52 7.68 -0.81
CA ASP A 11 0.64 8.53 -0.51
C ASP A 11 1.94 7.73 -0.47
N SER A 12 2.93 8.19 -1.22
CA SER A 12 4.27 7.61 -1.21
C SER A 12 4.99 7.74 0.14
N LYS A 13 4.70 8.79 0.92
CA LYS A 13 5.25 8.97 2.27
C LYS A 13 4.69 7.93 3.24
N TYR A 14 3.40 7.62 3.12
CA TYR A 14 2.76 6.58 3.92
C TYR A 14 3.33 5.20 3.58
N ALA A 15 3.54 4.91 2.30
CA ALA A 15 4.18 3.68 1.84
C ALA A 15 5.59 3.52 2.44
N LYS A 16 6.41 4.58 2.46
CA LYS A 16 7.74 4.58 3.09
C LYS A 16 7.66 4.30 4.59
N LYS A 17 6.69 4.87 5.30
CA LYS A 17 6.50 4.64 6.75
C LYS A 17 6.10 3.19 7.05
N GLN A 18 5.27 2.59 6.24
CA GLN A 18 4.90 1.17 6.35
C GLN A 18 6.10 0.24 6.12
N PHE A 19 7.05 0.68 5.30
CA PHE A 19 8.25 -0.06 4.97
C PHE A 19 9.28 -0.08 6.12
N ILE A 20 9.32 0.95 6.96
CA ILE A 20 10.30 1.06 8.07
C ILE A 20 10.16 -0.11 9.06
N LYS A 21 8.93 -0.55 9.38
CA LYS A 21 8.69 -1.63 10.34
C LYS A 21 9.31 -2.98 9.93
N PRO A 22 9.03 -3.52 8.73
CA PRO A 22 9.65 -4.79 8.29
C PRO A 22 11.18 -4.66 8.13
N ILE A 23 11.70 -3.49 7.73
CA ILE A 23 13.14 -3.25 7.68
C ILE A 23 13.76 -3.37 9.08
N LEU A 24 13.18 -2.70 10.05
CA LEU A 24 13.68 -2.72 11.44
C LEU A 24 13.72 -4.16 11.96
N PHE A 25 12.71 -4.96 11.64
CA PHE A 25 12.64 -6.36 12.02
C PHE A 25 13.74 -7.20 11.38
N VAL A 26 14.01 -7.00 10.09
CA VAL A 26 15.11 -7.67 9.36
C VAL A 26 16.47 -7.27 9.94
N PHE A 27 16.66 -5.98 10.29
CA PHE A 27 17.92 -5.52 10.89
C PHE A 27 18.13 -6.08 12.30
N ILE A 28 17.12 -6.05 13.16
CA ILE A 28 17.22 -6.54 14.54
C ILE A 28 17.48 -8.05 14.56
N GLY A 29 16.88 -8.82 13.65
CA GLY A 29 17.11 -10.26 13.57
C GLY A 29 18.39 -10.63 12.82
N GLY A 30 18.72 -9.94 11.75
CA GLY A 30 19.83 -10.26 10.84
C GLY A 30 21.19 -9.79 11.32
N ALA A 31 21.29 -8.62 11.97
CA ALA A 31 22.57 -8.07 12.41
C ALA A 31 23.30 -8.97 13.43
N PRO A 32 22.65 -9.51 14.47
CA PRO A 32 23.29 -10.45 15.40
C PRO A 32 23.79 -11.72 14.71
N LEU A 33 23.01 -12.24 13.73
CA LEU A 33 23.41 -13.43 12.97
C LEU A 33 24.65 -13.18 12.12
N CYS A 34 24.76 -11.99 11.50
CA CYS A 34 25.97 -11.61 10.76
C CYS A 34 27.19 -11.49 11.68
N LEU A 35 27.02 -10.95 12.89
CA LEU A 35 28.10 -10.84 13.88
C LEU A 35 28.58 -12.22 14.35
N LEU A 36 27.66 -13.13 14.63
CA LEU A 36 27.98 -14.52 14.97
C LEU A 36 28.69 -15.24 13.82
N ALA A 37 28.27 -15.01 12.59
CA ALA A 37 28.90 -15.59 11.41
C ALA A 37 30.35 -15.10 11.22
N LEU A 38 30.66 -13.84 11.57
CA LEU A 38 32.02 -13.31 11.53
C LEU A 38 32.98 -14.05 12.48
N LEU A 39 32.48 -14.53 13.61
CA LEU A 39 33.26 -15.34 14.55
C LEU A 39 33.63 -16.73 14.00
N ILE A 40 32.87 -17.23 13.03
CA ILE A 40 33.08 -18.56 12.43
C ILE A 40 33.93 -18.42 11.15
N SER A 41 33.50 -17.55 10.23
CA SER A 41 34.16 -17.34 8.94
C SER A 41 33.71 -16.03 8.30
N TRP A 42 34.66 -15.25 7.79
CA TRP A 42 34.35 -14.03 7.04
C TRP A 42 33.55 -14.31 5.75
N GLN A 43 33.75 -15.47 5.12
CA GLN A 43 33.03 -15.88 3.90
C GLN A 43 31.56 -16.13 4.19
N LEU A 44 31.23 -16.74 5.34
CA LEU A 44 29.87 -16.97 5.79
C LEU A 44 29.16 -15.64 6.09
N ALA A 45 29.86 -14.72 6.74
CA ALA A 45 29.33 -13.39 7.02
C ALA A 45 29.03 -12.59 5.75
N ALA A 46 29.95 -12.63 4.76
CA ALA A 46 29.76 -11.99 3.45
C ALA A 46 28.54 -12.58 2.72
N PHE A 47 28.36 -13.88 2.71
CA PHE A 47 27.20 -14.55 2.11
C PHE A 47 25.89 -14.13 2.78
N LEU A 48 25.86 -14.06 4.12
CA LEU A 48 24.67 -13.61 4.86
C LEU A 48 24.35 -12.14 4.59
N LEU A 49 25.33 -11.26 4.49
CA LEU A 49 25.14 -9.85 4.15
C LEU A 49 24.55 -9.67 2.75
N ILE A 50 25.06 -10.42 1.76
CA ILE A 50 24.51 -10.37 0.39
C ILE A 50 23.07 -10.87 0.37
N SER A 51 22.79 -11.99 1.07
CA SER A 51 21.45 -12.55 1.16
C SER A 51 20.46 -11.60 1.84
N LEU A 52 20.87 -10.92 2.93
CA LEU A 52 20.09 -9.89 3.60
C LEU A 52 19.82 -8.70 2.68
N GLY A 53 20.80 -8.24 1.94
CA GLY A 53 20.64 -7.16 0.95
C GLY A 53 19.63 -7.51 -0.14
N PHE A 54 19.67 -8.75 -0.62
CA PHE A 54 18.71 -9.25 -1.61
C PHE A 54 17.29 -9.33 -1.05
N CYS A 55 17.11 -9.90 0.15
CA CYS A 55 15.81 -9.92 0.84
C CYS A 55 15.28 -8.51 1.06
N PHE A 56 16.13 -7.57 1.45
CA PHE A 56 15.77 -6.17 1.62
C PHE A 56 15.28 -5.54 0.30
N GLY A 57 15.97 -5.79 -0.81
CA GLY A 57 15.56 -5.32 -2.13
C GLY A 57 14.19 -5.85 -2.54
N ILE A 58 13.93 -7.14 -2.30
CA ILE A 58 12.63 -7.77 -2.59
C ILE A 58 11.52 -7.14 -1.73
N VAL A 59 11.74 -7.00 -0.42
CA VAL A 59 10.75 -6.39 0.49
C VAL A 59 10.49 -4.95 0.12
N TYR A 60 11.52 -4.18 -0.22
CA TYR A 60 11.39 -2.80 -0.70
C TYR A 60 10.53 -2.72 -1.97
N TYR A 61 10.88 -3.49 -2.99
CA TYR A 61 10.16 -3.49 -4.27
C TYR A 61 8.70 -3.92 -4.11
N THR A 62 8.45 -5.01 -3.39
CA THR A 62 7.08 -5.51 -3.19
C THR A 62 6.21 -4.54 -2.39
N THR A 63 6.78 -3.87 -1.38
CA THR A 63 6.05 -2.88 -0.59
C THR A 63 5.71 -1.65 -1.41
N ILE A 64 6.67 -1.11 -2.17
CA ILE A 64 6.40 0.04 -3.05
C ILE A 64 5.37 -0.31 -4.11
N ARG A 65 5.49 -1.48 -4.73
CA ARG A 65 4.53 -1.95 -5.73
C ARG A 65 3.11 -2.07 -5.17
N LYS A 66 2.97 -2.58 -3.94
CA LYS A 66 1.66 -2.74 -3.28
C LYS A 66 1.06 -1.42 -2.81
N CYS A 67 1.87 -0.41 -2.54
CA CYS A 67 1.43 0.83 -1.89
C CYS A 67 1.24 2.01 -2.85
N ARG A 68 1.51 1.86 -4.14
CA ARG A 68 1.40 2.96 -5.12
C ARG A 68 0.29 2.69 -6.12
N TRP A 69 -0.92 3.11 -5.74
CA TRP A 69 -2.11 2.94 -6.56
C TRP A 69 -2.82 4.27 -6.79
N LYS A 70 -3.39 4.42 -7.97
CA LYS A 70 -4.35 5.47 -8.31
C LYS A 70 -5.71 4.81 -8.44
N LEU A 71 -6.68 5.35 -7.72
CA LEU A 71 -8.07 4.89 -7.71
C LEU A 71 -8.90 5.94 -8.42
N HIS A 72 -9.60 5.53 -9.46
CA HIS A 72 -10.50 6.39 -10.23
C HIS A 72 -11.90 5.80 -10.19
N PHE A 73 -12.82 6.53 -9.57
CA PHE A 73 -14.22 6.17 -9.41
C PHE A 73 -15.05 6.91 -10.45
N GLU A 74 -15.86 6.21 -11.19
CA GLU A 74 -16.76 6.76 -12.19
C GLU A 74 -18.01 5.89 -12.33
N ASN A 75 -19.19 6.43 -12.03
CA ASN A 75 -20.49 5.75 -12.25
C ASN A 75 -20.52 4.28 -11.81
N ASP A 76 -20.35 4.00 -10.53
CA ASP A 76 -20.32 2.64 -9.94
C ASP A 76 -19.14 1.75 -10.41
N ASN A 77 -18.19 2.31 -11.17
CA ASN A 77 -17.01 1.62 -11.64
C ASN A 77 -15.77 2.16 -10.94
N LEU A 78 -14.84 1.27 -10.64
CA LEU A 78 -13.54 1.60 -10.08
C LEU A 78 -12.42 1.14 -11.01
N THR A 79 -11.64 2.07 -11.49
CA THR A 79 -10.42 1.79 -12.23
C THR A 79 -9.21 1.95 -11.31
N LEU A 80 -8.43 0.90 -11.19
CA LEU A 80 -7.24 0.80 -10.36
C LEU A 80 -6.01 0.84 -11.26
N THR A 81 -5.14 1.81 -11.07
CA THR A 81 -3.87 1.89 -11.82
C THR A 81 -2.71 1.77 -10.85
N ASN A 82 -1.85 0.79 -11.04
CA ASN A 82 -0.62 0.67 -10.29
C ASN A 82 0.41 1.68 -10.84
N LEU A 83 0.78 2.66 -10.04
CA LEU A 83 1.71 3.74 -10.44
C LEU A 83 3.16 3.27 -10.63
N THR A 84 3.49 2.06 -10.19
CA THR A 84 4.84 1.50 -10.34
C THR A 84 4.96 0.65 -11.60
N THR A 85 3.93 -0.14 -11.93
CA THR A 85 3.96 -1.07 -13.07
C THR A 85 3.17 -0.57 -14.27
N GLY A 86 2.32 0.45 -14.10
CA GLY A 86 1.38 0.93 -15.13
C GLY A 86 0.20 -0.01 -15.39
N GLN A 87 0.10 -1.13 -14.65
CA GLN A 87 -1.02 -2.06 -14.81
C GLN A 87 -2.32 -1.43 -14.35
N THR A 88 -3.38 -1.62 -15.13
CA THR A 88 -4.72 -1.10 -14.84
C THR A 88 -5.70 -2.27 -14.70
N PHE A 89 -6.55 -2.19 -13.68
CA PHE A 89 -7.64 -3.12 -13.43
C PHE A 89 -8.94 -2.34 -13.31
N SER A 90 -10.02 -2.86 -13.87
CA SER A 90 -11.36 -2.26 -13.73
C SER A 90 -12.27 -3.22 -13.00
N VAL A 91 -13.00 -2.70 -12.03
CA VAL A 91 -14.04 -3.42 -11.28
C VAL A 91 -15.35 -2.69 -11.56
N TRP A 92 -16.32 -3.42 -12.05
CA TRP A 92 -17.60 -2.91 -12.53
C TRP A 92 -18.70 -3.19 -11.52
N ASP A 93 -19.73 -2.35 -11.51
CA ASP A 93 -20.96 -2.52 -10.72
C ASP A 93 -20.69 -2.73 -9.21
N ILE A 94 -19.85 -1.86 -8.62
CA ILE A 94 -19.53 -1.94 -7.19
C ILE A 94 -20.61 -1.19 -6.40
N PRO A 95 -21.39 -1.86 -5.54
CA PRO A 95 -22.33 -1.17 -4.67
C PRO A 95 -21.58 -0.35 -3.59
N ALA A 96 -22.16 0.78 -3.19
CA ALA A 96 -21.59 1.65 -2.14
C ALA A 96 -21.27 0.89 -0.84
N SER A 97 -22.09 -0.10 -0.50
CA SER A 97 -21.94 -0.93 0.71
C SER A 97 -20.67 -1.78 0.73
N ASP A 98 -20.07 -2.01 -0.43
CA ASP A 98 -18.90 -2.87 -0.57
C ASP A 98 -17.59 -2.09 -0.52
N ILE A 99 -17.66 -0.76 -0.67
CA ILE A 99 -16.50 0.12 -0.50
C ILE A 99 -16.37 0.48 0.98
N VAL A 100 -15.38 -0.09 1.65
CA VAL A 100 -15.15 0.12 3.08
C VAL A 100 -13.93 1.01 3.28
N ILE A 101 -14.14 2.16 3.93
CA ILE A 101 -13.08 3.11 4.30
C ILE A 101 -12.84 3.02 5.81
N LYS A 102 -11.66 2.55 6.20
CA LYS A 102 -11.22 2.48 7.60
C LYS A 102 -10.16 3.53 7.87
N GLN A 103 -10.30 4.25 8.98
CA GLN A 103 -9.36 5.28 9.40
C GLN A 103 -9.14 5.17 10.92
N SER A 104 -7.90 5.23 11.37
CA SER A 104 -7.55 5.48 12.77
C SER A 104 -7.73 6.98 13.09
N GLU A 105 -7.72 7.35 14.37
CA GLU A 105 -7.85 8.77 14.78
C GLU A 105 -6.79 9.67 14.11
N LYS A 106 -5.53 9.22 14.07
CA LYS A 106 -4.45 9.95 13.40
C LYS A 106 -4.61 10.05 11.89
N GLU A 107 -5.19 9.03 11.26
CA GLU A 107 -5.44 9.01 9.83
C GLU A 107 -6.60 9.94 9.46
N LYS A 108 -7.60 10.09 10.33
CA LYS A 108 -8.69 11.06 10.16
C LYS A 108 -8.18 12.50 10.16
N GLU A 109 -7.27 12.85 11.08
CA GLU A 109 -6.65 14.18 11.14
C GLU A 109 -5.85 14.52 9.87
N LEU A 110 -5.21 13.52 9.27
CA LEU A 110 -4.36 13.68 8.09
C LEU A 110 -5.10 13.39 6.76
N ASP A 111 -6.38 13.06 6.84
CA ASP A 111 -7.25 12.67 5.72
C ASP A 111 -6.71 11.53 4.86
N TYR A 112 -6.11 10.54 5.52
CA TYR A 112 -5.69 9.26 4.93
C TYR A 112 -6.56 8.13 5.42
N GLY A 113 -6.53 6.99 4.72
CA GLY A 113 -7.21 5.80 5.19
C GLY A 113 -6.86 4.53 4.44
N PHE A 114 -7.45 3.45 4.91
CA PHE A 114 -7.44 2.15 4.25
C PHE A 114 -8.76 1.97 3.50
N VAL A 115 -8.69 1.80 2.20
CA VAL A 115 -9.84 1.54 1.33
C VAL A 115 -9.79 0.11 0.88
N THR A 116 -10.86 -0.63 1.08
CA THR A 116 -11.01 -2.02 0.62
C THR A 116 -12.38 -2.23 -0.02
N ILE A 117 -12.46 -3.16 -0.94
CA ILE A 117 -13.69 -3.60 -1.57
C ILE A 117 -14.01 -4.97 -1.03
N LYS A 118 -15.21 -5.16 -0.48
CA LYS A 118 -15.66 -6.45 0.04
C LYS A 118 -15.58 -7.52 -1.04
N ASP A 119 -15.36 -8.74 -0.60
CA ASP A 119 -15.29 -9.94 -1.45
C ASP A 119 -14.23 -9.89 -2.55
N THR A 120 -13.28 -8.96 -2.43
CA THR A 120 -12.12 -8.85 -3.30
C THR A 120 -10.81 -8.89 -2.52
N VAL A 121 -9.72 -9.17 -3.23
CA VAL A 121 -8.35 -9.12 -2.69
C VAL A 121 -7.78 -7.70 -2.67
N PHE A 122 -8.55 -6.70 -3.11
CA PHE A 122 -8.09 -5.32 -3.22
C PHE A 122 -8.21 -4.60 -1.88
N GLY A 123 -7.06 -4.13 -1.39
CA GLY A 123 -6.98 -3.29 -0.21
C GLY A 123 -5.83 -2.28 -0.36
N PHE A 124 -6.13 -1.01 -0.17
CA PHE A 124 -5.21 0.10 -0.43
C PHE A 124 -4.97 0.90 0.85
N HIS A 125 -3.73 0.90 1.32
CA HIS A 125 -3.31 1.67 2.49
C HIS A 125 -2.82 3.06 2.09
N GLY A 126 -3.10 4.05 2.94
CA GLY A 126 -2.63 5.42 2.76
C GLY A 126 -3.29 6.15 1.60
N VAL A 127 -4.55 5.84 1.31
CA VAL A 127 -5.35 6.56 0.31
C VAL A 127 -5.63 7.97 0.81
N LYS A 128 -5.37 8.97 -0.02
CA LYS A 128 -5.59 10.40 0.28
C LYS A 128 -7.05 10.79 0.11
N ASN A 129 -7.42 11.90 0.76
CA ASN A 129 -8.74 12.53 0.60
C ASN A 129 -9.90 11.58 0.91
N CYS A 130 -9.77 10.78 1.97
CA CYS A 130 -10.78 9.80 2.36
C CYS A 130 -12.11 10.42 2.75
N ASN A 131 -12.12 11.66 3.30
CA ASN A 131 -13.35 12.36 3.63
C ASN A 131 -14.12 12.73 2.36
N ALA A 132 -13.44 13.33 1.39
CA ALA A 132 -14.02 13.65 0.09
C ALA A 132 -14.48 12.39 -0.68
N LEU A 133 -13.72 11.29 -0.59
CA LEU A 133 -14.11 10.01 -1.18
C LEU A 133 -15.40 9.47 -0.53
N ARG A 134 -15.54 9.58 0.79
CA ARG A 134 -16.75 9.14 1.51
C ARG A 134 -17.97 9.94 1.08
N GLU A 135 -17.86 11.27 0.99
CA GLU A 135 -18.91 12.15 0.49
C GLU A 135 -19.28 11.80 -0.96
N TYR A 136 -18.29 11.59 -1.81
CA TYR A 136 -18.51 11.19 -3.20
C TYR A 136 -19.28 9.87 -3.30
N ILE A 137 -18.91 8.84 -2.53
CA ILE A 137 -19.60 7.55 -2.52
C ILE A 137 -21.05 7.71 -2.03
N GLN A 138 -21.29 8.47 -0.97
CA GLN A 138 -22.63 8.72 -0.45
C GLN A 138 -23.54 9.45 -1.44
N GLN A 139 -22.99 10.30 -2.29
CA GLN A 139 -23.76 11.10 -3.25
C GLN A 139 -23.98 10.38 -4.59
N ASN A 140 -23.07 9.55 -5.03
CA ASN A 140 -23.06 9.02 -6.39
C ASN A 140 -23.24 7.51 -6.49
N TYR A 141 -23.01 6.77 -5.41
CA TYR A 141 -23.22 5.32 -5.35
C TYR A 141 -24.54 5.02 -4.63
N ARG A 142 -25.33 4.13 -5.18
CA ARG A 142 -26.59 3.66 -4.60
C ARG A 142 -26.46 2.31 -3.94
#